data_0c535aeeaf9845aa0077f3553261f2fc
#
_entry.id   0c535aeeaf9845aa0077f3553261f2fc
#
_cell.length_a   1.000
_cell.length_b   1.000
_cell.length_c   1.000
_cell.angle_alpha   90.00
_cell.angle_beta   90.00
_cell.angle_gamma   90.00
#
_symmetry.space_group_name_H-M   'P 1'
#
loop_
_entity.id
_entity.type
_entity.pdbx_description
1 polymer ?
#
loop_
_entity_poly.entity_id
_entity_poly.type
_entity_poly.pdbx_seq_one_letter_code
_entity_poly.pdbx_strand_id
1 'polypeptide(L)'
;MLNYDIVVIGGGPAGMAAALKAKECGVDSILILERAETLGGILEQCIHTGFGLHYFGEELSGPEYADRFIQLVNEQGIEYKTDTMALQITEDNIVYACNKTDGLLEIQAKAIILAMGCRERPRGALNIAGTRASGVMSAGTAQKYVNIDGYMPGKKVVILLSLIHI
;
A
#
# COMPACT_ATOMS: atom_id res chain seq x y z
N MET A 1 22.19 3.42 12.49
CA MET A 1 21.68 4.14 11.29
C MET A 1 21.93 3.27 10.07
N LEU A 2 20.88 2.93 9.33
CA LEU A 2 20.95 2.21 8.07
C LEU A 2 21.15 3.18 6.92
N ASN A 3 21.77 2.76 5.80
CA ASN A 3 22.01 3.64 4.66
C ASN A 3 21.55 2.98 3.38
N TYR A 4 20.74 3.69 2.58
CA TYR A 4 20.24 3.24 1.29
C TYR A 4 20.34 4.34 0.24
N ASP A 5 20.46 3.95 -1.01
CA ASP A 5 20.36 4.89 -2.12
C ASP A 5 18.93 5.39 -2.28
N ILE A 6 17.97 4.48 -2.23
CA ILE A 6 16.53 4.80 -2.32
C ILE A 6 15.77 4.10 -1.20
N VAL A 7 14.92 4.87 -0.51
CA VAL A 7 13.91 4.34 0.40
C VAL A 7 12.53 4.59 -0.20
N VAL A 8 11.76 3.53 -0.38
CA VAL A 8 10.37 3.60 -0.88
C VAL A 8 9.42 3.41 0.30
N ILE A 9 8.55 4.38 0.54
CA ILE A 9 7.55 4.32 1.61
C ILE A 9 6.21 3.88 1.02
N GLY A 10 5.85 2.64 1.30
CA GLY A 10 4.67 1.94 0.80
C GLY A 10 5.01 0.84 -0.19
N GLY A 11 4.68 -0.40 0.16
CA GLY A 11 4.90 -1.62 -0.62
C GLY A 11 3.72 -2.01 -1.52
N GLY A 12 2.85 -1.05 -1.87
CA GLY A 12 1.79 -1.24 -2.85
C GLY A 12 2.30 -1.26 -4.29
N PRO A 13 1.40 -1.32 -5.30
CA PRO A 13 1.79 -1.45 -6.70
C PRO A 13 2.74 -0.35 -7.17
N ALA A 14 2.49 0.89 -6.77
CA ALA A 14 3.33 2.01 -7.16
C ALA A 14 4.74 1.92 -6.56
N GLY A 15 4.85 1.51 -5.28
CA GLY A 15 6.13 1.37 -4.59
C GLY A 15 6.97 0.22 -5.15
N MET A 16 6.35 -0.94 -5.37
CA MET A 16 7.04 -2.08 -5.99
C MET A 16 7.52 -1.76 -7.39
N ALA A 17 6.66 -1.16 -8.23
CA ALA A 17 7.04 -0.77 -9.59
C ALA A 17 8.18 0.27 -9.62
N ALA A 18 8.16 1.24 -8.69
CA ALA A 18 9.22 2.24 -8.56
C ALA A 18 10.55 1.61 -8.13
N ALA A 19 10.52 0.70 -7.16
CA ALA A 19 11.71 -0.01 -6.70
C ALA A 19 12.33 -0.90 -7.80
N LEU A 20 11.50 -1.66 -8.51
CA LEU A 20 11.93 -2.48 -9.64
C LEU A 20 12.55 -1.62 -10.74
N LYS A 21 11.92 -0.49 -11.06
CA LYS A 21 12.45 0.42 -12.09
C LYS A 21 13.77 1.06 -11.66
N ALA A 22 13.91 1.43 -10.40
CA ALA A 22 15.16 1.93 -9.86
C ALA A 22 16.28 0.88 -9.98
N LYS A 23 15.97 -0.39 -9.67
CA LYS A 23 16.91 -1.50 -9.81
C LYS A 23 17.34 -1.71 -11.25
N GLU A 24 16.42 -1.69 -12.21
CA GLU A 24 16.73 -1.73 -13.65
C GLU A 24 17.64 -0.58 -14.11
N CYS A 25 17.51 0.58 -13.46
CA CYS A 25 18.36 1.75 -13.74
C CYS A 25 19.73 1.69 -13.06
N GLY A 26 20.07 0.58 -12.40
CA GLY A 26 21.39 0.35 -11.79
C GLY A 26 21.53 0.86 -10.35
N VAL A 27 20.41 1.09 -9.64
CA VAL A 27 20.44 1.39 -8.21
C VAL A 27 20.44 0.08 -7.42
N ASP A 28 21.49 -0.16 -6.64
CA ASP A 28 21.65 -1.43 -5.94
C ASP A 28 21.04 -1.44 -4.53
N SER A 29 21.15 -0.34 -3.81
CA SER A 29 20.72 -0.24 -2.40
C SER A 29 19.34 0.39 -2.30
N ILE A 30 18.30 -0.46 -2.30
CA ILE A 30 16.90 -0.05 -2.26
C ILE A 30 16.22 -0.74 -1.08
N LEU A 31 15.45 0.02 -0.30
CA LEU A 31 14.61 -0.49 0.77
C LEU A 31 13.16 -0.08 0.56
N ILE A 32 12.24 -1.04 0.62
CA ILE A 32 10.79 -0.77 0.69
C ILE A 32 10.34 -0.88 2.15
N LEU A 33 9.65 0.14 2.66
CA LEU A 33 8.99 0.10 3.97
C LEU A 33 7.49 -0.08 3.79
N GLU A 34 6.93 -1.16 4.33
CA GLU A 34 5.49 -1.44 4.29
C GLU A 34 4.95 -1.63 5.70
N ARG A 35 3.87 -0.92 6.02
CA ARG A 35 3.23 -0.97 7.34
C ARG A 35 2.37 -2.21 7.56
N ALA A 36 1.88 -2.84 6.49
CA ALA A 36 1.11 -4.08 6.55
C ALA A 36 2.04 -5.30 6.68
N GLU A 37 1.46 -6.45 7.00
CA GLU A 37 2.17 -7.72 7.12
C GLU A 37 2.70 -8.22 5.78
N THR A 38 2.12 -7.76 4.66
CA THR A 38 2.47 -8.16 3.30
C THR A 38 2.65 -6.95 2.39
N LEU A 39 3.44 -7.11 1.33
CA LEU A 39 3.43 -6.20 0.20
C LEU A 39 2.10 -6.35 -0.57
N GLY A 40 1.84 -5.49 -1.55
CA GLY A 40 0.64 -5.55 -2.40
C GLY A 40 -0.33 -4.39 -2.16
N GLY A 41 -0.41 -3.90 -0.93
CA GLY A 41 -1.24 -2.75 -0.56
C GLY A 41 -2.72 -2.97 -0.90
N ILE A 42 -3.36 -2.01 -1.59
CA ILE A 42 -4.79 -2.08 -1.92
C ILE A 42 -5.15 -3.26 -2.84
N LEU A 43 -4.19 -3.80 -3.60
CA LEU A 43 -4.44 -4.93 -4.49
C LEU A 43 -4.89 -6.18 -3.73
N GLU A 44 -4.42 -6.38 -2.50
CA GLU A 44 -4.78 -7.53 -1.68
C GLU A 44 -6.29 -7.66 -1.42
N GLN A 45 -6.99 -6.54 -1.37
CA GLN A 45 -8.45 -6.54 -1.19
C GLN A 45 -9.25 -6.43 -2.50
N CYS A 46 -8.58 -6.28 -3.66
CA CYS A 46 -9.20 -6.21 -4.98
C CYS A 46 -9.34 -7.61 -5.61
N ILE A 47 -10.22 -8.45 -5.06
CA ILE A 47 -10.40 -9.85 -5.49
C ILE A 47 -11.07 -10.01 -6.85
N HIS A 48 -11.48 -8.93 -7.51
CA HIS A 48 -12.00 -8.94 -8.88
C HIS A 48 -10.88 -8.97 -9.91
N THR A 49 -11.17 -9.45 -11.12
CA THR A 49 -10.26 -9.42 -12.27
C THR A 49 -10.19 -8.02 -12.92
N GLY A 50 -9.25 -7.84 -13.86
CA GLY A 50 -9.04 -6.60 -14.62
C GLY A 50 -7.63 -6.03 -14.46
N PHE A 51 -6.75 -6.72 -13.77
CA PHE A 51 -5.34 -6.35 -13.62
C PHE A 51 -4.46 -7.17 -14.57
N GLY A 52 -3.26 -6.70 -14.85
CA GLY A 52 -2.21 -7.47 -15.53
C GLY A 52 -2.25 -7.45 -17.05
N LEU A 53 -3.39 -7.18 -17.68
CA LEU A 53 -3.56 -7.32 -19.14
C LEU A 53 -2.51 -6.53 -19.95
N HIS A 54 -2.21 -5.29 -19.53
CA HIS A 54 -1.23 -4.45 -20.23
C HIS A 54 0.23 -4.78 -19.90
N TYR A 55 0.49 -5.32 -18.72
CA TYR A 55 1.86 -5.56 -18.24
C TYR A 55 2.30 -7.01 -18.46
N PHE A 56 1.43 -7.96 -18.12
CA PHE A 56 1.72 -9.39 -18.21
C PHE A 56 1.05 -10.09 -19.38
N GLY A 57 0.11 -9.42 -20.09
CA GLY A 57 -0.69 -10.03 -21.16
C GLY A 57 -1.73 -11.01 -20.65
N GLU A 58 -1.97 -11.05 -19.35
CA GLU A 58 -2.91 -11.97 -18.68
C GLU A 58 -3.90 -11.16 -17.85
N GLU A 59 -5.14 -11.66 -17.75
CA GLU A 59 -6.15 -11.08 -16.89
C GLU A 59 -6.04 -11.70 -15.50
N LEU A 60 -5.65 -10.89 -14.52
CA LEU A 60 -5.37 -11.30 -13.14
C LEU A 60 -6.34 -10.60 -12.17
N SER A 61 -6.56 -11.21 -11.01
CA SER A 61 -7.11 -10.52 -9.84
C SER A 61 -6.07 -9.61 -9.19
N GLY A 62 -6.49 -8.72 -8.29
CA GLY A 62 -5.57 -7.83 -7.57
C GLY A 62 -4.48 -8.60 -6.81
N PRO A 63 -4.82 -9.61 -5.98
CA PRO A 63 -3.80 -10.41 -5.30
C PRO A 63 -2.84 -11.15 -6.23
N GLU A 64 -3.33 -11.75 -7.32
CA GLU A 64 -2.46 -12.41 -8.31
C GLU A 64 -1.50 -11.41 -8.97
N TYR A 65 -1.98 -10.22 -9.30
CA TYR A 65 -1.15 -9.16 -9.85
C TYR A 65 -0.11 -8.68 -8.83
N ALA A 66 -0.48 -8.54 -7.56
CA ALA A 66 0.45 -8.19 -6.49
C ALA A 66 1.53 -9.26 -6.31
N ASP A 67 1.13 -10.55 -6.29
CA ASP A 67 2.06 -11.67 -6.15
C ASP A 67 3.12 -11.70 -7.25
N ARG A 68 2.73 -11.45 -8.52
CA ARG A 68 3.69 -11.34 -9.63
C ARG A 68 4.74 -10.25 -9.38
N PHE A 69 4.34 -9.08 -8.87
CA PHE A 69 5.29 -8.01 -8.53
C PHE A 69 6.14 -8.35 -7.31
N ILE A 70 5.58 -9.01 -6.30
CA ILE A 70 6.34 -9.49 -5.13
C ILE A 70 7.41 -10.49 -5.56
N GLN A 71 7.09 -11.41 -6.47
CA GLN A 71 8.06 -12.34 -7.04
C GLN A 71 9.21 -11.60 -7.73
N LEU A 72 8.91 -10.60 -8.58
CA LEU A 72 9.93 -9.78 -9.23
C LEU A 72 10.80 -9.02 -8.22
N VAL A 73 10.23 -8.47 -7.16
CA VAL A 73 10.97 -7.79 -6.07
C VAL A 73 11.96 -8.77 -5.42
N ASN A 74 11.51 -10.00 -5.13
CA ASN A 74 12.34 -11.05 -4.54
C ASN A 74 13.45 -11.52 -5.51
N GLU A 75 13.13 -11.74 -6.78
CA GLU A 75 14.07 -12.16 -7.82
C GLU A 75 15.19 -11.12 -8.04
N GLN A 76 14.85 -9.84 -7.95
CA GLN A 76 15.81 -8.74 -8.06
C GLN A 76 16.59 -8.48 -6.78
N GLY A 77 16.28 -9.20 -5.70
CA GLY A 77 16.94 -9.05 -4.41
C GLY A 77 16.72 -7.67 -3.77
N ILE A 78 15.57 -7.04 -4.01
CA ILE A 78 15.22 -5.76 -3.41
C ILE A 78 14.80 -6.00 -1.96
N GLU A 79 15.46 -5.32 -1.02
CA GLU A 79 15.14 -5.43 0.40
C GLU A 79 13.81 -4.75 0.73
N TYR A 80 13.02 -5.39 1.60
CA TYR A 80 11.80 -4.78 2.14
C TYR A 80 11.60 -5.15 3.61
N LYS A 81 10.93 -4.28 4.35
CA LYS A 81 10.50 -4.49 5.72
C LYS A 81 8.98 -4.29 5.80
N THR A 82 8.27 -5.38 6.08
CA THR A 82 6.83 -5.39 6.40
C THR A 82 6.62 -5.08 7.89
N ASP A 83 5.38 -4.90 8.32
CA ASP A 83 5.04 -4.49 9.69
C ASP A 83 5.81 -3.24 10.17
N THR A 84 6.31 -2.43 9.23
CA THR A 84 7.21 -1.32 9.50
C THR A 84 6.57 0.00 9.12
N MET A 85 6.26 0.80 10.13
CA MET A 85 5.64 2.11 9.96
C MET A 85 6.70 3.20 9.84
N ALA A 86 6.71 3.91 8.71
CA ALA A 86 7.44 5.17 8.60
C ALA A 86 6.73 6.27 9.41
N LEU A 87 7.47 6.92 10.30
CA LEU A 87 6.93 7.90 11.26
C LEU A 87 7.20 9.33 10.84
N GLN A 88 8.42 9.58 10.35
CA GLN A 88 8.91 10.92 10.03
C GLN A 88 9.96 10.86 8.93
N ILE A 89 10.01 11.91 8.13
CA ILE A 89 11.08 12.20 7.17
C ILE A 89 11.64 13.56 7.52
N THR A 90 12.96 13.67 7.61
CA THR A 90 13.65 14.91 7.86
C THR A 90 14.09 15.60 6.56
N GLU A 91 14.51 16.87 6.66
CA GLU A 91 15.07 17.63 5.55
C GLU A 91 16.39 17.03 5.01
N ASP A 92 17.10 16.28 5.87
CA ASP A 92 18.34 15.58 5.52
C ASP A 92 18.10 14.19 4.92
N ASN A 93 16.85 13.87 4.53
CA ASN A 93 16.44 12.56 4.02
C ASN A 93 16.66 11.40 5.01
N ILE A 94 16.51 11.63 6.29
CA ILE A 94 16.48 10.57 7.29
C ILE A 94 15.02 10.15 7.48
N VAL A 95 14.76 8.86 7.33
CA VAL A 95 13.46 8.24 7.60
C VAL A 95 13.52 7.57 8.97
N TYR A 96 12.67 8.03 9.89
CA TYR A 96 12.39 7.31 11.13
C TYR A 96 11.24 6.34 10.91
N ALA A 97 11.47 5.08 11.22
CA ALA A 97 10.47 4.02 11.11
C ALA A 97 10.48 3.15 12.37
N CYS A 98 9.40 2.42 12.61
CA CYS A 98 9.35 1.47 13.71
C CYS A 98 8.65 0.17 13.32
N ASN A 99 9.11 -0.92 13.93
CA ASN A 99 8.46 -2.21 13.90
C ASN A 99 8.64 -2.94 15.24
N LYS A 100 8.02 -4.11 15.38
CA LYS A 100 8.11 -4.89 16.61
C LYS A 100 9.47 -5.58 16.80
N THR A 101 10.15 -5.89 15.72
CA THR A 101 11.40 -6.67 15.73
C THR A 101 12.62 -5.79 15.98
N ASP A 102 12.73 -4.71 15.22
CA ASP A 102 13.91 -3.83 15.23
C ASP A 102 13.73 -2.63 16.18
N GLY A 103 12.49 -2.37 16.63
CA GLY A 103 12.17 -1.18 17.40
C GLY A 103 12.18 0.09 16.52
N LEU A 104 12.80 1.15 16.99
CA LEU A 104 12.98 2.39 16.25
C LEU A 104 14.17 2.28 15.30
N LEU A 105 13.89 2.50 14.02
CA LEU A 105 14.88 2.53 12.95
C LEU A 105 15.17 3.96 12.52
N GLU A 106 16.44 4.24 12.27
CA GLU A 106 16.92 5.47 11.68
C GLU A 106 17.60 5.11 10.36
N ILE A 107 17.06 5.60 9.24
CA ILE A 107 17.41 5.19 7.90
C ILE A 107 17.77 6.42 7.07
N GLN A 108 19.03 6.55 6.69
CA GLN A 108 19.51 7.59 5.77
C GLN A 108 19.27 7.16 4.34
N ALA A 109 18.67 8.02 3.52
CA ALA A 109 18.46 7.79 2.09
C ALA A 109 19.10 8.90 1.26
N LYS A 110 19.58 8.58 0.05
CA LYS A 110 19.93 9.60 -0.95
C LYS A 110 18.67 10.17 -1.63
N ALA A 111 17.64 9.33 -1.81
CA ALA A 111 16.35 9.73 -2.32
C ALA A 111 15.22 8.94 -1.65
N ILE A 112 14.05 9.56 -1.53
CA ILE A 112 12.87 8.93 -0.91
C ILE A 112 11.72 8.98 -1.91
N ILE A 113 11.05 7.84 -2.10
CA ILE A 113 9.86 7.72 -2.93
C ILE A 113 8.63 7.51 -2.03
N LEU A 114 7.67 8.41 -2.12
CA LEU A 114 6.41 8.33 -1.38
C LEU A 114 5.37 7.58 -2.22
N ALA A 115 5.03 6.35 -1.82
CA ALA A 115 4.07 5.49 -2.49
C ALA A 115 2.98 4.98 -1.53
N MET A 116 2.58 5.81 -0.58
CA MET A 116 1.72 5.47 0.55
C MET A 116 0.23 5.26 0.19
N GLY A 117 -0.13 5.41 -1.08
CA GLY A 117 -1.51 5.35 -1.55
C GLY A 117 -2.35 6.53 -1.09
N CYS A 118 -3.65 6.32 -1.03
CA CYS A 118 -4.60 7.34 -0.57
C CYS A 118 -5.58 6.74 0.44
N ARG A 119 -6.32 7.62 1.10
CA ARG A 119 -7.44 7.25 1.97
C ARG A 119 -8.72 7.91 1.51
N GLU A 120 -9.81 7.19 1.61
CA GLU A 120 -11.14 7.73 1.42
C GLU A 120 -11.45 8.79 2.49
N ARG A 121 -12.24 9.77 2.11
CA ARG A 121 -12.74 10.76 3.06
C ARG A 121 -13.70 10.09 4.04
N PRO A 122 -13.47 10.18 5.35
CA PRO A 122 -14.39 9.65 6.33
C PRO A 122 -15.67 10.48 6.39
N ARG A 123 -16.73 9.92 6.97
CA ARG A 123 -18.04 10.57 7.11
C ARG A 123 -17.95 12.01 7.64
N GLY A 124 -17.10 12.28 8.64
CA GLY A 124 -16.93 13.61 9.20
C GLY A 124 -16.40 14.64 8.21
N ALA A 125 -15.51 14.25 7.32
CA ALA A 125 -14.98 15.12 6.26
C ALA A 125 -15.97 15.34 5.11
N LEU A 126 -16.99 14.48 4.98
CA LEU A 126 -18.08 14.61 4.00
C LEU A 126 -19.29 15.37 4.55
N ASN A 127 -19.26 15.77 5.83
CA ASN A 127 -20.36 16.48 6.50
C ASN A 127 -21.72 15.75 6.40
N ILE A 128 -21.71 14.41 6.41
CA ILE A 128 -22.95 13.64 6.37
C ILE A 128 -23.68 13.81 7.70
N ALA A 129 -24.89 14.42 7.64
CA ALA A 129 -25.72 14.69 8.80
C ALA A 129 -26.23 13.43 9.50
N GLY A 130 -26.70 13.58 10.72
CA GLY A 130 -27.32 12.53 11.52
C GLY A 130 -26.38 11.90 12.55
N THR A 131 -26.86 10.87 13.25
CA THR A 131 -26.13 10.16 14.27
C THR A 131 -24.99 9.31 13.68
N ARG A 132 -23.92 9.13 14.45
CA ARG A 132 -22.78 8.30 14.05
C ARG A 132 -23.05 6.84 14.40
N ALA A 133 -23.91 6.19 13.62
CA ALA A 133 -24.23 4.78 13.79
C ALA A 133 -23.01 3.88 13.45
N SER A 134 -22.91 2.72 14.09
CA SER A 134 -21.81 1.77 13.90
C SER A 134 -21.70 1.20 12.49
N GLY A 135 -22.77 1.17 11.70
CA GLY A 135 -22.78 0.69 10.32
C GLY A 135 -22.35 1.71 9.27
N VAL A 136 -21.92 2.93 9.66
CA VAL A 136 -21.45 3.96 8.71
C VAL A 136 -19.94 3.88 8.58
N MET A 137 -19.46 3.43 7.42
CA MET A 137 -18.03 3.22 7.13
C MET A 137 -17.69 3.64 5.71
N SER A 138 -16.42 3.79 5.40
CA SER A 138 -15.96 4.00 4.02
C SER A 138 -16.07 2.73 3.19
N ALA A 139 -16.15 2.86 1.86
CA ALA A 139 -16.28 1.72 0.96
C ALA A 139 -15.07 0.78 1.05
N GLY A 140 -13.83 1.33 1.12
CA GLY A 140 -12.62 0.54 1.27
C GLY A 140 -12.55 -0.22 2.61
N THR A 141 -13.08 0.35 3.70
CA THR A 141 -13.22 -0.38 4.98
C THR A 141 -14.18 -1.55 4.85
N ALA A 142 -15.34 -1.34 4.20
CA ALA A 142 -16.29 -2.41 3.95
C ALA A 142 -15.70 -3.51 3.05
N GLN A 143 -14.98 -3.12 2.01
CA GLN A 143 -14.29 -4.04 1.12
C GLN A 143 -13.25 -4.89 1.88
N LYS A 144 -12.47 -4.27 2.76
CA LYS A 144 -11.51 -5.00 3.60
C LYS A 144 -12.21 -6.03 4.48
N TYR A 145 -13.27 -5.64 5.18
CA TYR A 145 -14.03 -6.57 6.03
C TYR A 145 -14.53 -7.79 5.25
N VAL A 146 -15.03 -7.58 4.04
CA VAL A 146 -15.55 -8.69 3.21
C VAL A 146 -14.42 -9.52 2.64
N ASN A 147 -13.45 -8.88 1.99
CA ASN A 147 -12.49 -9.57 1.12
C ASN A 147 -11.26 -10.09 1.87
N ILE A 148 -10.86 -9.46 2.97
CA ILE A 148 -9.71 -9.87 3.78
C ILE A 148 -10.15 -10.55 5.06
N ASP A 149 -11.06 -9.89 5.81
CA ASP A 149 -11.40 -10.34 7.16
C ASP A 149 -12.56 -11.37 7.17
N GLY A 150 -13.25 -11.59 6.02
CA GLY A 150 -14.35 -12.54 5.87
C GLY A 150 -15.63 -12.16 6.64
N TYR A 151 -15.79 -10.90 7.02
CA TYR A 151 -16.96 -10.42 7.75
C TYR A 151 -18.04 -9.90 6.81
N MET A 152 -19.29 -10.11 7.19
CA MET A 152 -20.47 -9.51 6.54
C MET A 152 -20.90 -8.25 7.30
N PRO A 153 -20.54 -7.04 6.87
CA PRO A 153 -20.84 -5.81 7.60
C PRO A 153 -22.33 -5.45 7.65
N GLY A 154 -23.14 -6.03 6.78
CA GLY A 154 -24.59 -5.82 6.77
C GLY A 154 -25.30 -6.60 5.67
N LYS A 155 -26.60 -6.87 5.88
CA LYS A 155 -27.46 -7.55 4.88
C LYS A 155 -28.18 -6.58 3.96
N LYS A 156 -28.35 -5.32 4.38
CA LYS A 156 -28.94 -4.25 3.59
C LYS A 156 -27.94 -3.11 3.59
N VAL A 157 -27.50 -2.68 2.43
CA VAL A 157 -26.43 -1.71 2.25
C VAL A 157 -26.94 -0.54 1.41
N VAL A 158 -26.64 0.68 1.85
CA VAL A 158 -26.80 1.90 1.07
C VAL A 158 -25.42 2.47 0.79
N ILE A 159 -25.10 2.69 -0.46
CA ILE A 159 -23.81 3.25 -0.90
C ILE A 159 -24.05 4.69 -1.35
N LEU A 160 -23.36 5.63 -0.69
CA LEU A 160 -23.26 7.01 -1.12
C LEU A 160 -21.93 7.21 -1.82
N LEU A 161 -21.97 7.34 -3.15
CA LEU A 161 -20.79 7.48 -3.98
C LEU A 161 -20.97 8.69 -4.92
N SER A 162 -19.92 9.47 -5.09
CA SER A 162 -19.84 10.48 -6.14
C SER A 162 -19.13 9.89 -7.35
N LEU A 163 -19.87 9.67 -8.43
CA LEU A 163 -19.32 9.29 -9.73
C LEU A 163 -19.33 10.55 -10.60
N ILE A 164 -18.18 11.21 -10.72
CA ILE A 164 -18.05 12.47 -11.46
C ILE A 164 -18.13 12.25 -12.97
N HIS A 165 -17.82 11.03 -13.44
CA HIS A 165 -17.85 10.67 -14.85
C HIS A 165 -18.49 9.28 -15.02
N ILE A 166 -19.75 9.26 -15.28
CA ILE A 166 -20.47 8.14 -15.89
C ILE A 166 -20.90 8.56 -17.29
#